data_fe68d2470d914377194cb69e8e86cf11
#
_entry.id   fe68d2470d914377194cb69e8e86cf11
#
_cell.length_a   1.000
_cell.length_b   1.000
_cell.length_c   1.000
_cell.angle_alpha   90.00
_cell.angle_beta   90.00
_cell.angle_gamma   90.00
#
_symmetry.space_group_name_H-M   'P 1'
#
loop_
_entity.id
_entity.type
_entity.pdbx_description
1 polymer ?
#
loop_
_entity_poly.entity_id
_entity_poly.type
_entity_poly.pdbx_seq_one_letter_code
_entity_poly.pdbx_strand_id
1 'polypeptide(L)'
;MDMKKLTFNDRITSRRKELGLTQQQLADAVGISGVSVYKWEAGINTPKGQNLFSLAEALRCSPTWLLNGTDSDEPLKAEDLLPRLDDRQKLLLDLFDSLPESEKDRYINELKDKVDGFQRLFDELLLVKKKKNTPKK
;
A
#
# COMPACT_ATOMS: atom_id res chain seq x y z
N MET A 1 -16.52 28.64 -11.49
CA MET A 1 -15.61 28.44 -10.37
C MET A 1 -14.30 27.92 -10.89
N ASP A 2 -13.31 28.75 -10.85
CA ASP A 2 -11.99 28.33 -11.29
C ASP A 2 -11.40 27.39 -10.26
N MET A 3 -11.37 26.12 -10.60
CA MET A 3 -10.56 25.19 -9.81
C MET A 3 -9.13 25.65 -9.93
N LYS A 4 -8.61 26.20 -8.84
CA LYS A 4 -7.22 26.59 -8.76
C LYS A 4 -6.37 25.41 -9.18
N LYS A 5 -5.62 25.57 -10.27
CA LYS A 5 -4.67 24.57 -10.72
C LYS A 5 -3.68 24.34 -9.57
N LEU A 6 -3.63 23.12 -9.05
CA LEU A 6 -2.69 22.78 -7.99
C LEU A 6 -1.27 22.94 -8.47
N THR A 7 -0.43 23.56 -7.65
CA THR A 7 1.00 23.63 -7.91
C THR A 7 1.65 22.29 -7.58
N PHE A 8 2.92 22.13 -7.96
CA PHE A 8 3.71 20.96 -7.60
C PHE A 8 3.68 20.70 -6.08
N ASN A 9 3.89 21.73 -5.28
CA ASN A 9 3.85 21.63 -3.81
C ASN A 9 2.49 21.16 -3.31
N ASP A 10 1.43 21.73 -3.89
CA ASP A 10 0.05 21.38 -3.53
C ASP A 10 -0.29 19.93 -3.86
N ARG A 11 0.22 19.44 -4.96
CA ARG A 11 0.02 18.02 -5.35
C ARG A 11 0.69 17.07 -4.38
N ILE A 12 1.89 17.39 -3.90
CA ILE A 12 2.57 16.58 -2.87
C ILE A 12 1.71 16.51 -1.61
N THR A 13 1.30 17.66 -1.10
CA THR A 13 0.50 17.76 0.13
C THR A 13 -0.86 17.06 -0.03
N SER A 14 -1.55 17.34 -1.10
CA SER A 14 -2.87 16.78 -1.38
C SER A 14 -2.83 15.26 -1.50
N ARG A 15 -1.86 14.74 -2.26
CA ARG A 15 -1.73 13.29 -2.46
C ARG A 15 -1.32 12.58 -1.17
N ARG A 16 -0.39 13.18 -0.40
CA ARG A 16 0.01 12.66 0.90
C ARG A 16 -1.19 12.51 1.84
N LYS A 17 -2.02 13.55 1.93
CA LYS A 17 -3.22 13.54 2.78
C LYS A 17 -4.26 12.52 2.28
N GLU A 18 -4.44 12.41 0.96
CA GLU A 18 -5.33 11.42 0.37
C GLU A 18 -4.92 9.99 0.77
N LEU A 19 -3.62 9.71 0.81
CA LEU A 19 -3.10 8.41 1.22
C LEU A 19 -3.06 8.22 2.73
N GLY A 20 -3.45 9.23 3.51
CA GLY A 20 -3.46 9.15 4.96
C GLY A 20 -2.10 9.18 5.62
N LEU A 21 -1.08 9.73 4.94
CA LEU A 21 0.28 9.77 5.44
C LEU A 21 0.58 11.09 6.15
N THR A 22 1.38 11.03 7.23
CA THR A 22 2.00 12.21 7.81
C THR A 22 3.23 12.60 7.00
N GLN A 23 3.75 13.81 7.20
CA GLN A 23 5.00 14.22 6.57
C GLN A 23 6.15 13.30 6.93
N GLN A 24 6.21 12.85 8.18
CA GLN A 24 7.26 11.94 8.63
C GLN A 24 7.12 10.56 7.97
N GLN A 25 5.89 10.05 7.87
CA GLN A 25 5.65 8.77 7.20
C GLN A 25 6.04 8.83 5.73
N LEU A 26 5.73 9.92 5.04
CA LEU A 26 6.16 10.11 3.66
C LEU A 26 7.68 10.18 3.57
N ALA A 27 8.32 10.92 4.47
CA ALA A 27 9.77 11.03 4.52
C ALA A 27 10.44 9.67 4.70
N ASP A 28 9.89 8.86 5.61
CA ASP A 28 10.39 7.50 5.86
C ASP A 28 10.28 6.63 4.61
N ALA A 29 9.17 6.74 3.89
CA ALA A 29 8.94 5.98 2.65
C ALA A 29 9.90 6.40 1.52
N VAL A 30 10.27 7.68 1.48
CA VAL A 30 11.23 8.20 0.49
C VAL A 30 12.68 7.95 0.92
N GLY A 31 12.93 7.81 2.22
CA GLY A 31 14.28 7.63 2.78
C GLY A 31 14.99 8.95 3.05
N ILE A 32 14.23 9.98 3.46
CA ILE A 32 14.75 11.32 3.76
C ILE A 32 14.20 11.81 5.10
N SER A 33 14.61 13.02 5.51
CA SER A 33 14.11 13.62 6.74
C SER A 33 12.73 14.26 6.55
N GLY A 34 11.94 14.32 7.63
CA GLY A 34 10.65 15.01 7.62
C GLY A 34 10.76 16.49 7.28
N VAL A 35 11.87 17.11 7.63
CA VAL A 35 12.17 18.52 7.27
C VAL A 35 12.22 18.70 5.76
N SER A 36 12.79 17.72 5.03
CA SER A 36 12.85 17.76 3.57
C SER A 36 11.44 17.76 2.95
N VAL A 37 10.54 16.88 3.44
CA VAL A 37 9.14 16.85 2.98
C VAL A 37 8.46 18.19 3.28
N TYR A 38 8.64 18.70 4.48
CA TYR A 38 8.09 20.01 4.86
C TYR A 38 8.52 21.10 3.87
N LYS A 39 9.81 21.15 3.55
CA LYS A 39 10.35 22.15 2.62
C LYS A 39 9.76 22.00 1.21
N TRP A 40 9.57 20.78 0.74
CA TRP A 40 8.95 20.53 -0.56
C TRP A 40 7.49 21.01 -0.57
N GLU A 41 6.73 20.69 0.47
CA GLU A 41 5.33 21.10 0.58
C GLU A 41 5.17 22.61 0.76
N ALA A 42 6.12 23.24 1.43
CA ALA A 42 6.13 24.68 1.62
C ALA A 42 6.65 25.47 0.39
N GLY A 43 7.15 24.77 -0.61
CA GLY A 43 7.70 25.41 -1.80
C GLY A 43 9.07 26.06 -1.60
N ILE A 44 9.76 25.73 -0.51
CA ILE A 44 11.10 26.27 -0.21
C ILE A 44 12.14 25.71 -1.18
N ASN A 45 12.04 24.41 -1.47
CA ASN A 45 12.85 23.75 -2.48
C ASN A 45 12.05 22.63 -3.15
N THR A 46 12.65 21.98 -4.14
CA THR A 46 11.99 20.91 -4.90
C THR A 46 12.87 19.66 -4.88
N PRO A 47 12.25 18.45 -4.86
CA PRO A 47 13.02 17.23 -4.99
C PRO A 47 13.63 17.13 -6.38
N LYS A 48 14.84 16.60 -6.46
CA LYS A 48 15.58 16.45 -7.72
C LYS A 48 16.10 15.03 -7.86
N GLY A 49 16.29 14.59 -9.10
CA GLY A 49 16.88 13.31 -9.41
C GLY A 49 16.15 12.14 -8.76
N GLN A 50 16.89 11.29 -8.08
CA GLN A 50 16.33 10.09 -7.45
C GLN A 50 15.24 10.41 -6.42
N ASN A 51 15.35 11.52 -5.71
CA ASN A 51 14.34 11.91 -4.72
C ASN A 51 12.97 12.16 -5.35
N LEU A 52 12.95 12.74 -6.57
CA LEU A 52 11.70 12.93 -7.30
C LEU A 52 11.04 11.59 -7.65
N PHE A 53 11.81 10.62 -8.15
CA PHE A 53 11.31 9.30 -8.49
C PHE A 53 10.84 8.55 -7.24
N SER A 54 11.61 8.60 -6.16
CA SER A 54 11.24 7.95 -4.90
C SER A 54 9.99 8.58 -4.29
N LEU A 55 9.86 9.91 -4.40
CA LEU A 55 8.67 10.62 -3.92
C LEU A 55 7.44 10.21 -4.71
N ALA A 56 7.53 10.17 -6.03
CA ALA A 56 6.42 9.75 -6.89
C ALA A 56 6.00 8.31 -6.58
N GLU A 57 6.95 7.42 -6.39
CA GLU A 57 6.69 6.03 -6.01
C GLU A 57 5.97 5.95 -4.67
N ALA A 58 6.44 6.69 -3.66
CA ALA A 58 5.83 6.73 -2.33
C ALA A 58 4.40 7.28 -2.37
N LEU A 59 4.15 8.25 -3.25
CA LEU A 59 2.82 8.85 -3.44
C LEU A 59 1.94 8.06 -4.43
N ARG A 60 2.47 6.99 -4.98
CA ARG A 60 1.76 6.12 -5.95
C ARG A 60 1.20 6.90 -7.13
N CYS A 61 2.04 7.74 -7.69
CA CYS A 61 1.72 8.54 -8.86
C CYS A 61 2.91 8.56 -9.82
N SER A 62 2.68 9.03 -11.05
CA SER A 62 3.76 9.21 -11.99
C SER A 62 4.54 10.50 -11.68
N PRO A 63 5.86 10.54 -11.93
CA PRO A 63 6.62 11.78 -11.80
C PRO A 63 6.05 12.90 -12.68
N THR A 64 5.56 12.55 -13.86
CA THR A 64 4.95 13.50 -14.81
C THR A 64 3.70 14.16 -14.21
N TRP A 65 2.82 13.37 -13.61
CA TRP A 65 1.65 13.95 -12.94
C TRP A 65 2.06 14.86 -11.80
N LEU A 66 3.03 14.42 -10.99
CA LEU A 66 3.49 15.19 -9.83
C LEU A 66 4.05 16.55 -10.27
N LEU A 67 4.81 16.59 -11.36
CA LEU A 67 5.42 17.81 -11.89
C LEU A 67 4.41 18.68 -12.64
N ASN A 68 3.59 18.10 -13.47
CA ASN A 68 2.76 18.83 -14.46
C ASN A 68 1.27 18.81 -14.15
N GLY A 69 0.81 17.81 -13.39
CA GLY A 69 -0.61 17.72 -13.01
C GLY A 69 -1.55 17.48 -14.18
N THR A 70 -1.13 16.69 -15.18
CA THR A 70 -1.96 16.38 -16.33
C THR A 70 -3.05 15.38 -15.98
N ASP A 71 -4.28 15.62 -16.42
CA ASP A 71 -5.45 14.78 -16.11
C ASP A 71 -5.28 13.34 -16.57
N SER A 72 -4.58 13.10 -17.66
CA SER A 72 -4.33 11.77 -18.22
C SER A 72 -3.48 10.89 -17.31
N ASP A 73 -2.67 11.50 -16.43
CA ASP A 73 -1.77 10.82 -15.51
C ASP A 73 -2.24 10.89 -14.06
N GLU A 74 -3.50 11.33 -13.83
CA GLU A 74 -4.04 11.43 -12.48
C GLU A 74 -3.96 10.08 -11.77
N PRO A 75 -3.40 10.04 -10.53
CA PRO A 75 -3.27 8.79 -9.81
C PRO A 75 -4.62 8.26 -9.37
N LEU A 76 -4.69 6.94 -9.19
CA LEU A 76 -5.87 6.29 -8.64
C LEU A 76 -6.16 6.84 -7.24
N LYS A 77 -7.44 6.96 -6.91
CA LYS A 77 -7.86 7.34 -5.56
C LYS A 77 -7.34 6.31 -4.56
N ALA A 78 -7.06 6.76 -3.34
CA ALA A 78 -6.55 5.88 -2.28
C ALA A 78 -7.45 4.65 -2.09
N GLU A 79 -8.76 4.83 -2.13
CA GLU A 79 -9.74 3.74 -2.00
C GLU A 79 -9.63 2.71 -3.13
N ASP A 80 -9.23 3.13 -4.34
CA ASP A 80 -9.06 2.26 -5.50
C ASP A 80 -7.71 1.53 -5.51
N LEU A 81 -6.76 1.97 -4.69
CA LEU A 81 -5.46 1.31 -4.52
C LEU A 81 -5.53 0.08 -3.62
N LEU A 82 -6.57 0.00 -2.78
CA LEU A 82 -6.77 -1.12 -1.88
C LEU A 82 -7.55 -2.22 -2.61
N PRO A 83 -7.20 -3.50 -2.37
CA PRO A 83 -8.01 -4.60 -2.90
C PRO A 83 -9.46 -4.44 -2.45
N ARG A 84 -10.40 -4.64 -3.37
CA ARG A 84 -11.82 -4.65 -2.98
C ARG A 84 -12.08 -5.91 -2.17
N LEU A 85 -12.57 -5.72 -0.96
CA LEU A 85 -12.93 -6.82 -0.09
C LEU A 85 -14.27 -7.41 -0.50
N ASP A 86 -14.36 -8.75 -0.53
CA ASP A 86 -15.65 -9.41 -0.70
C ASP A 86 -16.47 -9.38 0.62
N ASP A 87 -17.71 -9.83 0.56
CA ASP A 87 -18.60 -9.76 1.74
C ASP A 87 -18.07 -10.57 2.92
N ARG A 88 -17.45 -11.72 2.68
CA ARG A 88 -16.88 -12.54 3.74
C ARG A 88 -15.65 -11.86 4.38
N GLN A 89 -14.83 -11.23 3.57
CA GLN A 89 -13.67 -10.48 4.07
C GLN A 89 -14.11 -9.30 4.93
N LYS A 90 -15.12 -8.56 4.49
CA LYS A 90 -15.69 -7.45 5.27
C LYS A 90 -16.24 -7.93 6.60
N LEU A 91 -17.01 -9.04 6.57
CA LEU A 91 -17.55 -9.63 7.79
C LEU A 91 -16.43 -10.06 8.74
N LEU A 92 -15.39 -10.70 8.21
CA LEU A 92 -14.24 -11.14 9.01
C LEU A 92 -13.57 -9.95 9.71
N LEU A 93 -13.36 -8.85 9.00
CA LEU A 93 -12.79 -7.64 9.58
C LEU A 93 -13.69 -7.04 10.65
N ASP A 94 -14.99 -6.95 10.39
CA ASP A 94 -15.95 -6.42 11.38
C ASP A 94 -15.97 -7.25 12.65
N LEU A 95 -15.98 -8.57 12.51
CA LEU A 95 -15.94 -9.49 13.65
C LEU A 95 -14.61 -9.37 14.40
N PHE A 96 -13.52 -9.30 13.68
CA PHE A 96 -12.19 -9.14 14.28
C PHE A 96 -12.10 -7.85 15.08
N ASP A 97 -12.55 -6.75 14.49
CA ASP A 97 -12.53 -5.43 15.15
C ASP A 97 -13.42 -5.39 16.40
N SER A 98 -14.43 -6.24 16.45
CA SER A 98 -15.35 -6.34 17.60
C SER A 98 -14.79 -7.16 18.75
N LEU A 99 -13.68 -7.87 18.55
CA LEU A 99 -13.05 -8.69 19.60
C LEU A 99 -12.31 -7.82 20.60
N PRO A 100 -12.25 -8.24 21.88
CA PRO A 100 -11.30 -7.66 22.84
C PRO A 100 -9.86 -7.78 22.33
N GLU A 101 -9.01 -6.81 22.63
CA GLU A 101 -7.61 -6.81 22.20
C GLU A 101 -6.87 -8.10 22.61
N SER A 102 -7.18 -8.61 23.81
CA SER A 102 -6.58 -9.85 24.32
C SER A 102 -6.90 -11.09 23.46
N GLU A 103 -7.99 -11.06 22.70
CA GLU A 103 -8.41 -12.17 21.86
C GLU A 103 -7.94 -12.06 20.41
N LYS A 104 -7.61 -10.85 19.95
CA LYS A 104 -7.23 -10.62 18.55
C LYS A 104 -6.01 -11.43 18.14
N ASP A 105 -4.95 -11.38 18.93
CA ASP A 105 -3.72 -12.13 18.64
C ASP A 105 -3.93 -13.64 18.68
N ARG A 106 -4.78 -14.11 19.59
CA ARG A 106 -5.11 -15.53 19.70
C ARG A 106 -5.77 -16.04 18.43
N TYR A 107 -6.77 -15.31 17.92
CA TYR A 107 -7.46 -15.71 16.67
C TYR A 107 -6.56 -15.62 15.45
N ILE A 108 -5.66 -14.63 15.39
CA ILE A 108 -4.67 -14.56 14.34
C ILE A 108 -3.79 -15.81 14.34
N ASN A 109 -3.30 -16.20 15.51
CA ASN A 109 -2.44 -17.39 15.66
C ASN A 109 -3.18 -18.67 15.29
N GLU A 110 -4.43 -18.82 15.71
CA GLU A 110 -5.27 -19.97 15.34
C GLU A 110 -5.45 -20.04 13.82
N LEU A 111 -5.70 -18.90 13.17
CA LEU A 111 -5.86 -18.84 11.73
C LEU A 111 -4.57 -19.18 10.99
N LYS A 112 -3.42 -18.68 11.48
CA LYS A 112 -2.10 -19.03 10.94
C LYS A 112 -1.85 -20.53 10.99
N ASP A 113 -2.16 -21.16 12.13
CA ASP A 113 -1.98 -22.60 12.31
C ASP A 113 -2.85 -23.39 11.33
N LYS A 114 -4.08 -22.95 11.10
CA LYS A 114 -4.97 -23.59 10.14
C LYS A 114 -4.45 -23.47 8.70
N VAL A 115 -3.97 -22.28 8.33
CA VAL A 115 -3.41 -22.05 7.00
C VAL A 115 -2.18 -22.92 6.79
N ASP A 116 -1.29 -22.98 7.79
CA ASP A 116 -0.09 -23.80 7.73
C ASP A 116 -0.44 -25.29 7.61
N GLY A 117 -1.46 -25.74 8.33
CA GLY A 117 -1.95 -27.10 8.24
C GLY A 117 -2.46 -27.48 6.86
N PHE A 118 -3.24 -26.59 6.24
CA PHE A 118 -3.74 -26.80 4.88
C PHE A 118 -2.60 -26.75 3.87
N GLN A 119 -1.63 -25.87 4.04
CA GLN A 119 -0.48 -25.79 3.14
C GLN A 119 0.35 -27.08 3.19
N ARG A 120 0.60 -27.62 4.38
CA ARG A 120 1.30 -28.91 4.54
C ARG A 120 0.54 -30.03 3.86
N LEU A 121 -0.77 -30.09 4.07
CA LEU A 121 -1.61 -31.12 3.43
C LEU A 121 -1.54 -30.99 1.90
N PHE A 122 -1.61 -29.78 1.38
CA PHE A 122 -1.51 -29.52 -0.06
C PHE A 122 -0.16 -29.98 -0.60
N ASP A 123 0.93 -29.68 0.10
CA ASP A 123 2.29 -30.09 -0.29
C ASP A 123 2.42 -31.61 -0.29
N GLU A 124 1.86 -32.31 0.72
CA GLU A 124 1.85 -33.76 0.79
C GLU A 124 1.10 -34.39 -0.38
N LEU A 125 -0.06 -33.82 -0.74
CA LEU A 125 -0.86 -34.28 -1.89
C LEU A 125 -0.11 -34.09 -3.21
N LEU A 126 0.62 -32.98 -3.37
CA LEU A 126 1.46 -32.77 -4.54
C LEU A 126 2.58 -33.79 -4.64
N LEU A 127 3.21 -34.14 -3.52
CA LEU A 127 4.25 -35.19 -3.47
C LEU A 127 3.71 -36.55 -3.86
N VAL A 128 2.53 -36.92 -3.37
CA VAL A 128 1.85 -38.17 -3.75
C VAL A 128 1.55 -38.19 -5.24
N LYS A 129 1.00 -37.12 -5.79
CA LYS A 129 0.71 -36.98 -7.21
C LYS A 129 1.99 -37.11 -8.05
N LYS A 130 3.09 -36.50 -7.63
CA LYS A 130 4.39 -36.57 -8.28
C LYS A 130 4.93 -37.98 -8.33
N LYS A 131 4.82 -38.74 -7.21
CA LYS A 131 5.25 -40.14 -7.12
C LYS A 131 4.46 -41.04 -8.08
N LYS A 132 3.12 -40.82 -8.18
CA LYS A 132 2.25 -41.60 -9.10
C LYS A 132 2.57 -41.36 -10.57
N ASN A 133 3.07 -40.19 -10.91
CA ASN A 133 3.37 -39.78 -12.28
C ASN A 133 4.85 -40.05 -12.69
N THR A 134 5.67 -40.57 -11.77
CA THR A 134 7.06 -40.93 -12.08
C THR A 134 7.09 -42.24 -12.86
N PRO A 135 7.70 -42.29 -14.07
CA PRO A 135 7.77 -43.54 -14.82
C PRO A 135 8.54 -44.57 -14.04
N LYS A 136 7.96 -45.78 -13.92
CA LYS A 136 8.69 -46.92 -13.36
C LYS A 136 9.74 -47.36 -14.34
N LYS A 137 11.00 -47.33 -13.97
CA LYS A 137 12.07 -47.95 -14.75
C LYS A 137 11.96 -49.46 -14.69
#